data_1398861b6b71b8d26738ef766322a24e
#
_entry.id   1398861b6b71b8d26738ef766322a24e
#
_cell.length_a   1.000
_cell.length_b   1.000
_cell.length_c   1.000
_cell.angle_alpha   90.00
_cell.angle_beta   90.00
_cell.angle_gamma   90.00
#
_symmetry.space_group_name_H-M   'P 1'
#
loop_
_entity.id
_entity.type
_entity.pdbx_description
1 polymer ?
#
loop_
_entity_poly.entity_id
_entity_poly.type
_entity_poly.pdbx_seq_one_letter_code
_entity_poly.pdbx_strand_id
1 'polypeptide(L)'
;MTDEGFAGKVAVLTGAASGMGLRTAERLAAAGAKVVMCDLDEARLRQEAERLGGGGAAKCGGQVLACPCDVRRFADAERAAQLAIDRFGAIDLLIPFAGGNEARVCGTKGIPFYEQPVETIDWGIDVNLRGPVYFARACMPHMVAAKRGVICLIGSVMGIEADAIGAMYGAAKSGLFNFVKSLALAGGPHGIRAVCVSPGPVLTRPGMATMATVRGAAAQPDELVNVILYLCSDAASFVTGTNVLVDGGHLCIPAAAVKEKE
;
A
#
# COMPACT_ATOMS: atom_id res chain seq x y z
N MET A 1 12.55 10.59 12.14
CA MET A 1 13.30 10.13 10.96
C MET A 1 13.16 11.22 9.91
N THR A 2 14.26 11.75 9.43
CA THR A 2 14.29 12.67 8.31
C THR A 2 13.98 11.87 7.06
N ASP A 3 13.09 12.36 6.21
CA ASP A 3 12.76 11.72 4.91
C ASP A 3 13.92 11.91 3.90
N GLU A 4 15.14 12.07 4.41
CA GLU A 4 16.38 12.20 3.67
C GLU A 4 16.66 10.90 2.89
N GLY A 5 17.03 11.03 1.63
CA GLY A 5 17.33 9.91 0.73
C GLY A 5 16.25 9.60 -0.30
N PHE A 6 15.11 10.31 -0.30
CA PHE A 6 14.09 10.15 -1.34
C PHE A 6 14.17 11.22 -2.44
N ALA A 7 15.00 12.24 -2.26
CA ALA A 7 15.18 13.30 -3.26
C ALA A 7 15.56 12.71 -4.63
N GLY A 8 14.76 13.02 -5.66
CA GLY A 8 14.94 12.53 -7.02
C GLY A 8 14.51 11.08 -7.27
N LYS A 9 14.21 10.26 -6.23
CA LYS A 9 13.65 8.89 -6.41
C LYS A 9 12.25 8.96 -7.02
N VAL A 10 11.93 7.99 -7.84
CA VAL A 10 10.63 7.89 -8.53
C VAL A 10 9.77 6.82 -7.86
N ALA A 11 8.59 7.21 -7.40
CA ALA A 11 7.64 6.34 -6.71
C ALA A 11 6.33 6.20 -7.50
N VAL A 12 5.83 4.98 -7.61
CA VAL A 12 4.49 4.65 -8.12
C VAL A 12 3.64 4.18 -6.95
N LEU A 13 2.53 4.88 -6.67
CA LEU A 13 1.62 4.58 -5.58
C LEU A 13 0.20 4.35 -6.10
N THR A 14 -0.48 3.28 -5.66
CA THR A 14 -1.92 3.09 -5.92
C THR A 14 -2.75 3.36 -4.67
N GLY A 15 -4.05 3.71 -4.83
CA GLY A 15 -4.87 4.14 -3.70
C GLY A 15 -4.35 5.46 -3.11
N ALA A 16 -3.80 6.32 -3.98
CA ALA A 16 -3.02 7.49 -3.56
C ALA A 16 -3.87 8.76 -3.36
N ALA A 17 -5.18 8.73 -3.69
CA ALA A 17 -6.06 9.88 -3.49
C ALA A 17 -6.55 10.04 -2.04
N SER A 18 -6.28 9.07 -1.14
CA SER A 18 -6.77 9.13 0.23
C SER A 18 -5.93 8.31 1.23
N GLY A 19 -6.21 8.50 2.51
CA GLY A 19 -5.69 7.66 3.60
C GLY A 19 -4.16 7.55 3.63
N MET A 20 -3.67 6.32 3.83
CA MET A 20 -2.23 6.04 3.93
C MET A 20 -1.48 6.31 2.62
N GLY A 21 -2.12 6.02 1.47
CA GLY A 21 -1.52 6.26 0.15
C GLY A 21 -1.28 7.75 -0.09
N LEU A 22 -2.28 8.60 0.18
CA LEU A 22 -2.14 10.05 0.10
C LEU A 22 -1.07 10.57 1.07
N ARG A 23 -1.11 10.11 2.33
CA ARG A 23 -0.12 10.53 3.32
C ARG A 23 1.30 10.15 2.94
N THR A 24 1.49 8.97 2.32
CA THR A 24 2.80 8.55 1.79
C THR A 24 3.24 9.42 0.61
N ALA A 25 2.30 9.75 -0.30
CA ALA A 25 2.58 10.65 -1.42
C ALA A 25 3.02 12.05 -0.95
N GLU A 26 2.33 12.60 0.07
CA GLU A 26 2.69 13.88 0.70
C GLU A 26 4.12 13.88 1.26
N ARG A 27 4.48 12.82 2.03
CA ARG A 27 5.78 12.70 2.65
C ARG A 27 6.90 12.55 1.60
N LEU A 28 6.68 11.70 0.58
CA LEU A 28 7.64 11.50 -0.52
C LEU A 28 7.83 12.77 -1.34
N ALA A 29 6.75 13.47 -1.70
CA ALA A 29 6.82 14.74 -2.42
C ALA A 29 7.55 15.82 -1.61
N ALA A 30 7.27 15.92 -0.31
CA ALA A 30 7.96 16.83 0.60
C ALA A 30 9.46 16.52 0.74
N ALA A 31 9.84 15.24 0.60
CA ALA A 31 11.23 14.78 0.58
C ALA A 31 11.93 14.96 -0.78
N GLY A 32 11.26 15.56 -1.77
CA GLY A 32 11.82 15.80 -3.11
C GLY A 32 11.74 14.60 -4.07
N ALA A 33 10.93 13.58 -3.75
CA ALA A 33 10.68 12.48 -4.66
C ALA A 33 9.74 12.89 -5.80
N LYS A 34 9.81 12.16 -6.91
CA LYS A 34 8.89 12.24 -8.04
C LYS A 34 7.83 11.15 -7.86
N VAL A 35 6.55 11.51 -7.84
CA VAL A 35 5.49 10.59 -7.47
C VAL A 35 4.46 10.47 -8.58
N VAL A 36 4.19 9.24 -9.04
CA VAL A 36 3.02 8.90 -9.85
C VAL A 36 1.95 8.38 -8.90
N MET A 37 0.92 9.16 -8.70
CA MET A 37 -0.25 8.82 -7.90
C MET A 37 -1.31 8.16 -8.77
N CYS A 38 -1.74 6.94 -8.41
CA CYS A 38 -2.78 6.18 -9.10
C CYS A 38 -3.98 6.00 -8.18
N ASP A 39 -5.19 6.24 -8.68
CA ASP A 39 -6.44 5.99 -7.96
C ASP A 39 -7.60 5.82 -8.94
N LEU A 40 -8.70 5.20 -8.49
CA LEU A 40 -9.94 5.07 -9.24
C LEU A 40 -10.76 6.38 -9.20
N ASP A 41 -10.68 7.11 -8.08
CA ASP A 41 -11.33 8.44 -7.94
C ASP A 41 -10.50 9.51 -8.65
N GLU A 42 -10.74 9.65 -9.94
CA GLU A 42 -10.01 10.58 -10.81
C GLU A 42 -10.10 12.03 -10.34
N ALA A 43 -11.27 12.47 -9.89
CA ALA A 43 -11.49 13.86 -9.49
C ALA A 43 -10.64 14.22 -8.27
N ARG A 44 -10.71 13.39 -7.25
CA ARG A 44 -9.92 13.56 -6.02
C ARG A 44 -8.43 13.41 -6.29
N LEU A 45 -8.05 12.41 -7.10
CA LEU A 45 -6.67 12.18 -7.47
C LEU A 45 -6.03 13.41 -8.13
N ARG A 46 -6.73 14.03 -9.09
CA ARG A 46 -6.23 15.25 -9.77
C ARG A 46 -6.10 16.40 -8.81
N GLN A 47 -7.10 16.64 -7.96
CA GLN A 47 -7.07 17.68 -6.93
C GLN A 47 -5.85 17.52 -5.99
N GLU A 48 -5.62 16.31 -5.49
CA GLU A 48 -4.51 16.05 -4.57
C GLU A 48 -3.14 16.12 -5.26
N ALA A 49 -3.04 15.62 -6.49
CA ALA A 49 -1.80 15.72 -7.25
C ALA A 49 -1.44 17.17 -7.59
N GLU A 50 -2.43 18.01 -7.94
CA GLU A 50 -2.22 19.45 -8.15
C GLU A 50 -1.80 20.14 -6.86
N ARG A 51 -2.47 19.86 -5.75
CA ARG A 51 -2.11 20.38 -4.42
C ARG A 51 -0.67 20.08 -4.04
N LEU A 52 -0.20 18.86 -4.33
CA LEU A 52 1.15 18.42 -4.00
C LEU A 52 2.20 18.90 -5.01
N GLY A 53 1.85 19.00 -6.28
CA GLY A 53 2.77 19.41 -7.36
C GLY A 53 2.90 20.92 -7.57
N GLY A 54 1.85 21.70 -7.25
CA GLY A 54 1.76 23.14 -7.58
C GLY A 54 1.77 24.09 -6.38
N GLY A 55 1.53 23.63 -5.17
CA GLY A 55 1.45 24.45 -3.97
C GLY A 55 2.74 24.44 -3.16
N GLY A 56 2.95 25.47 -2.33
CA GLY A 56 4.15 25.72 -1.49
C GLY A 56 4.77 24.57 -0.68
N ALA A 57 4.26 23.35 -0.80
CA ALA A 57 4.89 22.11 -0.31
C ALA A 57 6.06 21.67 -1.20
N ALA A 58 6.15 22.13 -2.44
CA ALA A 58 7.24 21.86 -3.38
C ALA A 58 8.57 22.57 -3.01
N LYS A 59 8.75 22.96 -1.75
CA LYS A 59 10.00 23.59 -1.28
C LYS A 59 11.24 22.71 -1.51
N CYS A 60 11.06 21.41 -1.75
CA CYS A 60 12.14 20.44 -1.96
C CYS A 60 12.23 19.90 -3.40
N GLY A 61 11.46 20.44 -4.38
CA GLY A 61 11.57 20.08 -5.79
C GLY A 61 10.91 18.77 -6.20
N GLY A 62 10.01 18.19 -5.38
CA GLY A 62 9.21 17.02 -5.74
C GLY A 62 8.24 17.31 -6.89
N GLN A 63 8.02 16.33 -7.76
CA GLN A 63 7.06 16.40 -8.85
C GLN A 63 5.99 15.32 -8.66
N VAL A 64 4.72 15.67 -8.86
CA VAL A 64 3.60 14.76 -8.66
C VAL A 64 2.75 14.70 -9.92
N LEU A 65 2.40 13.49 -10.34
CA LEU A 65 1.56 13.24 -11.51
C LEU A 65 0.36 12.37 -11.09
N ALA A 66 -0.83 12.75 -11.57
CA ALA A 66 -2.03 11.94 -11.47
C ALA A 66 -2.13 10.94 -12.63
N CYS A 67 -2.40 9.69 -12.33
CA CYS A 67 -2.68 8.63 -13.28
C CYS A 67 -3.97 7.91 -12.87
N PRO A 68 -5.15 8.32 -13.35
CA PRO A 68 -6.40 7.60 -13.08
C PRO A 68 -6.29 6.14 -13.48
N CYS A 69 -6.66 5.22 -12.59
CA CYS A 69 -6.33 3.81 -12.77
C CYS A 69 -7.28 2.90 -11.99
N ASP A 70 -7.76 1.85 -12.64
CA ASP A 70 -8.38 0.70 -12.01
C ASP A 70 -7.32 -0.41 -11.86
N VAL A 71 -6.92 -0.71 -10.62
CA VAL A 71 -5.87 -1.70 -10.34
C VAL A 71 -6.22 -3.12 -10.80
N ARG A 72 -7.51 -3.39 -11.09
CA ARG A 72 -7.98 -4.67 -11.64
C ARG A 72 -7.63 -4.85 -13.13
N ARG A 73 -7.16 -3.81 -13.79
CA ARG A 73 -6.82 -3.79 -15.22
C ARG A 73 -5.31 -3.72 -15.40
N PHE A 74 -4.72 -4.77 -16.01
CA PHE A 74 -3.27 -4.78 -16.22
C PHE A 74 -2.79 -3.63 -17.11
N ALA A 75 -3.57 -3.26 -18.14
CA ALA A 75 -3.24 -2.13 -19.02
C ALA A 75 -3.11 -0.79 -18.26
N ASP A 76 -3.84 -0.62 -17.15
CA ASP A 76 -3.73 0.57 -16.32
C ASP A 76 -2.42 0.55 -15.49
N ALA A 77 -1.99 -0.63 -15.04
CA ALA A 77 -0.69 -0.78 -14.38
C ALA A 77 0.48 -0.51 -15.35
N GLU A 78 0.39 -1.02 -16.59
CA GLU A 78 1.38 -0.74 -17.64
C GLU A 78 1.44 0.76 -17.96
N ARG A 79 0.29 1.41 -18.11
CA ARG A 79 0.22 2.86 -18.36
C ARG A 79 0.85 3.68 -17.23
N ALA A 80 0.62 3.29 -15.98
CA ALA A 80 1.21 3.97 -14.83
C ALA A 80 2.74 3.79 -14.79
N ALA A 81 3.23 2.58 -15.05
CA ALA A 81 4.66 2.32 -15.13
C ALA A 81 5.31 3.09 -16.28
N GLN A 82 4.69 3.08 -17.47
CA GLN A 82 5.19 3.81 -18.64
C GLN A 82 5.21 5.32 -18.40
N LEU A 83 4.15 5.87 -17.76
CA LEU A 83 4.12 7.30 -17.40
C LEU A 83 5.31 7.67 -16.49
N ALA A 84 5.66 6.82 -15.52
CA ALA A 84 6.82 7.05 -14.65
C ALA A 84 8.13 7.08 -15.45
N ILE A 85 8.28 6.15 -16.40
CA ILE A 85 9.47 6.08 -17.26
C ILE A 85 9.54 7.28 -18.20
N ASP A 86 8.46 7.62 -18.90
CA ASP A 86 8.45 8.70 -19.90
C ASP A 86 8.70 10.07 -19.25
N ARG A 87 8.22 10.28 -18.05
CA ARG A 87 8.30 11.57 -17.37
C ARG A 87 9.51 11.71 -16.45
N PHE A 88 9.95 10.62 -15.86
CA PHE A 88 10.97 10.65 -14.81
C PHE A 88 12.19 9.75 -15.08
N GLY A 89 12.09 8.84 -16.06
CA GLY A 89 13.21 7.99 -16.51
C GLY A 89 13.48 6.76 -15.64
N ALA A 90 12.74 6.56 -14.55
CA ALA A 90 12.98 5.45 -13.61
C ALA A 90 11.73 5.06 -12.84
N ILE A 91 11.80 3.91 -12.14
CA ILE A 91 10.91 3.51 -11.05
C ILE A 91 11.81 2.97 -9.94
N ASP A 92 11.90 3.70 -8.82
CA ASP A 92 12.69 3.29 -7.66
C ASP A 92 11.82 2.63 -6.58
N LEU A 93 10.56 3.06 -6.45
CA LEU A 93 9.62 2.58 -5.43
C LEU A 93 8.27 2.19 -6.07
N LEU A 94 7.73 1.04 -5.66
CA LEU A 94 6.34 0.66 -5.89
C LEU A 94 5.67 0.42 -4.55
N ILE A 95 4.58 1.14 -4.25
CA ILE A 95 3.83 1.01 -2.99
C ILE A 95 2.33 0.94 -3.30
N PRO A 96 1.74 -0.26 -3.48
CA PRO A 96 0.33 -0.42 -3.83
C PRO A 96 -0.56 -0.37 -2.58
N PHE A 97 -1.22 0.77 -2.32
CA PHE A 97 -2.17 0.94 -1.22
C PHE A 97 -3.62 0.62 -1.60
N ALA A 98 -3.95 0.59 -2.89
CA ALA A 98 -5.32 0.31 -3.32
C ALA A 98 -5.83 -1.01 -2.71
N GLY A 99 -6.99 -0.95 -2.06
CA GLY A 99 -7.53 -2.10 -1.38
C GLY A 99 -8.59 -1.75 -0.33
N GLY A 100 -9.11 -2.79 0.30
CA GLY A 100 -10.08 -2.66 1.38
C GLY A 100 -10.86 -3.96 1.59
N ASN A 101 -11.57 -4.04 2.71
CA ASN A 101 -12.48 -5.14 3.00
C ASN A 101 -13.63 -5.11 1.98
N GLU A 102 -13.83 -6.20 1.24
CA GLU A 102 -14.80 -6.31 0.15
C GLU A 102 -16.24 -6.13 0.62
N ALA A 103 -16.60 -6.75 1.72
CA ALA A 103 -17.97 -6.64 2.25
C ALA A 103 -18.33 -5.21 2.62
N ARG A 104 -17.35 -4.44 3.12
CA ARG A 104 -17.53 -3.02 3.41
C ARG A 104 -17.64 -2.18 2.14
N VAL A 105 -16.79 -2.44 1.15
CA VAL A 105 -16.73 -1.61 -0.07
C VAL A 105 -17.91 -1.89 -0.98
N CYS A 106 -18.29 -3.16 -1.12
CA CYS A 106 -19.43 -3.60 -1.95
C CYS A 106 -20.78 -3.48 -1.24
N GLY A 107 -20.82 -3.04 0.04
CA GLY A 107 -22.07 -2.87 0.78
C GLY A 107 -22.73 -4.18 1.24
N THR A 108 -21.99 -5.28 1.31
CA THR A 108 -22.49 -6.62 1.67
C THR A 108 -22.15 -7.01 3.12
N LYS A 109 -21.80 -6.02 3.95
CA LYS A 109 -21.51 -6.24 5.37
C LYS A 109 -22.72 -6.85 6.09
N GLY A 110 -22.51 -7.99 6.75
CA GLY A 110 -23.59 -8.73 7.43
C GLY A 110 -24.15 -9.90 6.62
N ILE A 111 -23.81 -10.03 5.34
CA ILE A 111 -24.10 -11.22 4.54
C ILE A 111 -23.02 -12.27 4.88
N PRO A 112 -23.38 -13.50 5.29
CA PRO A 112 -22.41 -14.53 5.58
C PRO A 112 -21.69 -14.97 4.30
N PHE A 113 -20.46 -15.49 4.43
CA PHE A 113 -19.62 -15.82 3.28
C PHE A 113 -20.31 -16.71 2.23
N TYR A 114 -21.05 -17.73 2.68
CA TYR A 114 -21.74 -18.68 1.80
C TYR A 114 -22.95 -18.09 1.04
N GLU A 115 -23.33 -16.85 1.33
CA GLU A 115 -24.39 -16.07 0.64
C GLU A 115 -23.82 -14.81 -0.03
N GLN A 116 -22.50 -14.55 0.07
CA GLN A 116 -21.90 -13.38 -0.55
C GLN A 116 -22.05 -13.43 -2.07
N PRO A 117 -22.41 -12.32 -2.73
CA PRO A 117 -22.38 -12.21 -4.19
C PRO A 117 -20.99 -12.53 -4.73
N VAL A 118 -20.93 -13.28 -5.83
CA VAL A 118 -19.65 -13.67 -6.46
C VAL A 118 -18.84 -12.44 -6.86
N GLU A 119 -19.50 -11.37 -7.28
CA GLU A 119 -18.88 -10.10 -7.64
C GLU A 119 -18.15 -9.44 -6.46
N THR A 120 -18.66 -9.63 -5.23
CA THR A 120 -17.99 -9.18 -4.00
C THR A 120 -16.72 -10.00 -3.74
N ILE A 121 -16.80 -11.33 -3.94
CA ILE A 121 -15.67 -12.26 -3.81
C ILE A 121 -14.58 -11.89 -4.81
N ASP A 122 -14.95 -11.73 -6.09
CA ASP A 122 -14.04 -11.37 -7.17
C ASP A 122 -13.37 -10.02 -6.89
N TRP A 123 -14.17 -9.02 -6.48
CA TRP A 123 -13.64 -7.70 -6.11
C TRP A 123 -12.58 -7.81 -5.01
N GLY A 124 -12.83 -8.62 -3.99
CA GLY A 124 -11.92 -8.84 -2.87
C GLY A 124 -10.55 -9.32 -3.32
N ILE A 125 -10.51 -10.31 -4.21
CA ILE A 125 -9.27 -10.85 -4.77
C ILE A 125 -8.65 -9.88 -5.79
N ASP A 126 -9.46 -9.33 -6.69
CA ASP A 126 -8.98 -8.52 -7.80
C ASP A 126 -8.27 -7.25 -7.33
N VAL A 127 -8.84 -6.56 -6.34
CA VAL A 127 -8.24 -5.33 -5.85
C VAL A 127 -7.09 -5.61 -4.88
N ASN A 128 -7.28 -6.54 -3.93
CA ASN A 128 -6.32 -6.71 -2.82
C ASN A 128 -5.13 -7.64 -3.13
N LEU A 129 -5.23 -8.50 -4.15
CA LEU A 129 -4.16 -9.41 -4.56
C LEU A 129 -3.75 -9.20 -6.01
N ARG A 130 -4.69 -9.32 -6.96
CA ARG A 130 -4.39 -9.20 -8.40
C ARG A 130 -3.83 -7.82 -8.74
N GLY A 131 -4.39 -6.74 -8.17
CA GLY A 131 -3.89 -5.38 -8.36
C GLY A 131 -2.41 -5.22 -7.99
N PRO A 132 -1.98 -5.53 -6.76
CA PRO A 132 -0.56 -5.53 -6.40
C PRO A 132 0.32 -6.40 -7.30
N VAL A 133 -0.16 -7.57 -7.74
CA VAL A 133 0.56 -8.45 -8.68
C VAL A 133 0.75 -7.75 -10.03
N TYR A 134 -0.30 -7.11 -10.57
CA TYR A 134 -0.24 -6.40 -11.83
C TYR A 134 0.74 -5.23 -11.80
N PHE A 135 0.70 -4.43 -10.74
CA PHE A 135 1.65 -3.33 -10.58
C PHE A 135 3.08 -3.81 -10.39
N ALA A 136 3.31 -4.89 -9.63
CA ALA A 136 4.63 -5.50 -9.51
C ALA A 136 5.13 -6.00 -10.88
N ARG A 137 4.28 -6.68 -11.65
CA ARG A 137 4.60 -7.16 -13.01
C ARG A 137 4.91 -6.02 -13.98
N ALA A 138 4.21 -4.89 -13.87
CA ALA A 138 4.43 -3.74 -14.75
C ALA A 138 5.71 -2.95 -14.38
N CYS A 139 5.97 -2.75 -13.09
CA CYS A 139 7.10 -1.93 -12.62
C CYS A 139 8.43 -2.69 -12.58
N MET A 140 8.42 -3.98 -12.23
CA MET A 140 9.63 -4.76 -11.97
C MET A 140 10.60 -4.87 -13.17
N PRO A 141 10.18 -4.98 -14.44
CA PRO A 141 11.10 -4.99 -15.58
C PRO A 141 11.98 -3.72 -15.66
N HIS A 142 11.42 -2.57 -15.34
CA HIS A 142 12.14 -1.31 -15.31
C HIS A 142 13.15 -1.26 -14.14
N MET A 143 12.76 -1.77 -12.98
CA MET A 143 13.66 -1.91 -11.82
C MET A 143 14.81 -2.88 -12.12
N VAL A 144 14.54 -4.01 -12.80
CA VAL A 144 15.55 -4.99 -13.22
C VAL A 144 16.56 -4.36 -14.17
N ALA A 145 16.09 -3.62 -15.17
CA ALA A 145 16.96 -2.89 -16.11
C ALA A 145 17.84 -1.85 -15.38
N ALA A 146 17.28 -1.17 -14.38
CA ALA A 146 17.97 -0.17 -13.57
C ALA A 146 18.87 -0.79 -12.47
N LYS A 147 18.76 -2.10 -12.21
CA LYS A 147 19.44 -2.85 -11.13
C LYS A 147 19.21 -2.23 -9.74
N ARG A 148 18.05 -1.69 -9.50
CA ARG A 148 17.64 -1.11 -8.21
C ARG A 148 16.12 -1.00 -8.14
N GLY A 149 15.58 -1.03 -6.94
CA GLY A 149 14.17 -0.80 -6.66
C GLY A 149 13.73 -1.36 -5.32
N VAL A 150 12.62 -0.86 -4.82
CA VAL A 150 11.94 -1.41 -3.65
C VAL A 150 10.45 -1.56 -3.95
N ILE A 151 9.92 -2.76 -3.73
CA ILE A 151 8.49 -3.06 -3.77
C ILE A 151 8.03 -3.22 -2.32
N CYS A 152 7.17 -2.31 -1.84
CA CYS A 152 6.61 -2.35 -0.49
C CYS A 152 5.11 -2.68 -0.58
N LEU A 153 4.76 -3.96 -0.43
CA LEU A 153 3.38 -4.41 -0.42
C LEU A 153 2.68 -4.02 0.88
N ILE A 154 1.38 -3.78 0.83
CA ILE A 154 0.56 -3.48 2.00
C ILE A 154 -0.31 -4.68 2.34
N GLY A 155 0.10 -5.42 3.35
CA GLY A 155 -0.62 -6.52 3.97
C GLY A 155 -1.73 -6.04 4.92
N SER A 156 -2.02 -6.84 5.94
CA SER A 156 -2.94 -6.52 7.04
C SER A 156 -2.80 -7.56 8.15
N VAL A 157 -3.16 -7.21 9.39
CA VAL A 157 -3.41 -8.20 10.46
C VAL A 157 -4.45 -9.23 10.03
N MET A 158 -5.43 -8.84 9.22
CA MET A 158 -6.46 -9.73 8.65
C MET A 158 -5.89 -10.81 7.72
N GLY A 159 -4.65 -10.71 7.28
CA GLY A 159 -3.95 -11.79 6.58
C GLY A 159 -3.33 -12.83 7.54
N ILE A 160 -3.33 -12.56 8.84
CA ILE A 160 -2.79 -13.42 9.91
C ILE A 160 -3.93 -14.00 10.74
N GLU A 161 -4.93 -13.17 11.11
CA GLU A 161 -6.14 -13.58 11.81
C GLU A 161 -7.31 -13.75 10.83
N ALA A 162 -8.31 -14.52 11.23
CA ALA A 162 -9.51 -14.74 10.42
C ALA A 162 -10.59 -13.71 10.72
N ASP A 163 -11.35 -13.32 9.69
CA ASP A 163 -12.58 -12.54 9.79
C ASP A 163 -13.68 -13.18 8.95
N ALA A 164 -14.83 -13.45 9.57
CA ALA A 164 -15.96 -14.06 8.90
C ALA A 164 -16.63 -13.15 7.86
N ILE A 165 -16.42 -11.83 7.94
CA ILE A 165 -17.04 -10.83 7.06
C ILE A 165 -16.15 -10.46 5.88
N GLY A 166 -14.82 -10.45 6.07
CA GLY A 166 -13.81 -10.04 5.08
C GLY A 166 -12.96 -11.23 4.63
N ALA A 167 -13.57 -12.37 4.32
CA ALA A 167 -12.84 -13.60 4.01
C ALA A 167 -11.86 -13.44 2.84
N MET A 168 -12.28 -12.77 1.77
CA MET A 168 -11.42 -12.57 0.59
C MET A 168 -10.35 -11.51 0.83
N TYR A 169 -10.64 -10.49 1.62
CA TYR A 169 -9.64 -9.54 2.07
C TYR A 169 -8.52 -10.25 2.85
N GLY A 170 -8.89 -11.05 3.85
CA GLY A 170 -7.93 -11.84 4.62
C GLY A 170 -7.10 -12.78 3.74
N ALA A 171 -7.75 -13.56 2.89
CA ALA A 171 -7.09 -14.48 1.95
C ALA A 171 -6.12 -13.75 1.01
N ALA A 172 -6.55 -12.62 0.43
CA ALA A 172 -5.73 -11.80 -0.45
C ALA A 172 -4.49 -11.23 0.27
N LYS A 173 -4.70 -10.69 1.48
CA LYS A 173 -3.60 -10.12 2.29
C LYS A 173 -2.62 -11.20 2.77
N SER A 174 -3.10 -12.40 3.09
CA SER A 174 -2.27 -13.58 3.37
C SER A 174 -1.45 -14.01 2.15
N GLY A 175 -2.05 -14.00 0.95
CA GLY A 175 -1.37 -14.26 -0.32
C GLY A 175 -0.18 -13.34 -0.57
N LEU A 176 -0.26 -12.07 -0.15
CA LEU A 176 0.85 -11.13 -0.28
C LEU A 176 2.07 -11.53 0.57
N PHE A 177 1.90 -12.26 1.68
CA PHE A 177 3.01 -12.70 2.53
C PHE A 177 3.90 -13.75 1.85
N ASN A 178 3.34 -14.56 0.96
CA ASN A 178 4.13 -15.46 0.13
C ASN A 178 4.64 -14.75 -1.14
N PHE A 179 3.80 -13.93 -1.74
CA PHE A 179 4.17 -13.19 -2.95
C PHE A 179 5.39 -12.30 -2.75
N VAL A 180 5.52 -11.62 -1.58
CA VAL A 180 6.70 -10.80 -1.27
C VAL A 180 8.00 -11.61 -1.26
N LYS A 181 7.97 -12.87 -0.84
CA LYS A 181 9.13 -13.78 -0.87
C LYS A 181 9.53 -14.11 -2.31
N SER A 182 8.53 -14.41 -3.15
CA SER A 182 8.76 -14.67 -4.58
C SER A 182 9.35 -13.45 -5.29
N LEU A 183 8.86 -12.25 -4.98
CA LEU A 183 9.43 -11.00 -5.51
C LEU A 183 10.87 -10.77 -5.04
N ALA A 184 11.16 -11.06 -3.77
CA ALA A 184 12.52 -10.94 -3.23
C ALA A 184 13.49 -11.91 -3.90
N LEU A 185 13.08 -13.15 -4.14
CA LEU A 185 13.88 -14.15 -4.85
C LEU A 185 14.14 -13.74 -6.31
N ALA A 186 13.10 -13.27 -7.00
CA ALA A 186 13.24 -12.85 -8.40
C ALA A 186 14.01 -11.52 -8.55
N GLY A 187 13.86 -10.61 -7.61
CA GLY A 187 14.45 -9.26 -7.67
C GLY A 187 15.84 -9.15 -7.08
N GLY A 188 16.16 -9.99 -6.08
CA GLY A 188 17.42 -9.92 -5.33
C GLY A 188 18.67 -9.92 -6.21
N PRO A 189 18.81 -10.83 -7.22
CA PRO A 189 19.94 -10.82 -8.14
C PRO A 189 20.09 -9.52 -8.96
N HIS A 190 19.05 -8.70 -8.97
CA HIS A 190 19.01 -7.42 -9.68
C HIS A 190 19.03 -6.19 -8.75
N GLY A 191 19.39 -6.37 -7.48
CA GLY A 191 19.43 -5.27 -6.51
C GLY A 191 18.06 -4.72 -6.10
N ILE A 192 16.99 -5.52 -6.29
CA ILE A 192 15.61 -5.15 -5.93
C ILE A 192 15.27 -5.80 -4.58
N ARG A 193 14.71 -5.02 -3.66
CA ARG A 193 14.13 -5.52 -2.42
C ARG A 193 12.60 -5.59 -2.53
N ALA A 194 12.00 -6.57 -1.87
CA ALA A 194 10.56 -6.65 -1.71
C ALA A 194 10.22 -6.86 -0.24
N VAL A 195 9.36 -6.03 0.30
CA VAL A 195 8.90 -6.09 1.69
C VAL A 195 7.38 -5.99 1.73
N CYS A 196 6.78 -6.50 2.78
CA CYS A 196 5.36 -6.33 3.06
C CYS A 196 5.21 -5.67 4.43
N VAL A 197 4.31 -4.70 4.56
CA VAL A 197 3.92 -4.09 5.84
C VAL A 197 2.50 -4.48 6.13
N SER A 198 2.24 -5.07 7.31
CA SER A 198 0.91 -5.47 7.76
C SER A 198 0.42 -4.56 8.87
N PRO A 199 -0.43 -3.59 8.53
CA PRO A 199 -1.06 -2.73 9.53
C PRO A 199 -2.07 -3.48 10.40
N GLY A 200 -2.15 -3.06 11.67
CA GLY A 200 -3.33 -3.20 12.51
C GLY A 200 -4.32 -2.06 12.26
N PRO A 201 -5.06 -1.61 13.29
CA PRO A 201 -5.97 -0.48 13.18
C PRO A 201 -5.21 0.83 12.96
N VAL A 202 -5.55 1.54 11.87
CA VAL A 202 -5.00 2.86 11.52
C VAL A 202 -6.15 3.84 11.35
N LEU A 203 -6.08 5.03 11.93
CA LEU A 203 -7.11 6.07 11.91
C LEU A 203 -7.28 6.71 10.53
N THR A 204 -7.56 5.90 9.52
CA THR A 204 -7.96 6.33 8.17
C THR A 204 -9.47 6.53 8.03
N ARG A 205 -10.24 6.05 9.01
CA ARG A 205 -11.69 6.17 9.14
C ARG A 205 -12.13 5.99 10.60
N PRO A 206 -13.29 6.55 11.03
CA PRO A 206 -13.73 6.52 12.45
C PRO A 206 -13.79 5.12 13.06
N GLY A 207 -14.27 4.10 12.32
CA GLY A 207 -14.42 2.73 12.83
C GLY A 207 -13.10 2.02 13.18
N MET A 208 -11.94 2.61 12.88
CA MET A 208 -10.66 2.05 13.32
C MET A 208 -10.33 2.38 14.77
N ALA A 209 -10.92 3.45 15.32
CA ALA A 209 -10.65 3.90 16.69
C ALA A 209 -11.13 2.91 17.76
N THR A 210 -12.08 2.03 17.42
CA THR A 210 -12.69 1.06 18.36
C THR A 210 -11.96 -0.29 18.41
N MET A 211 -10.98 -0.53 17.52
CA MET A 211 -10.22 -1.77 17.52
C MET A 211 -9.20 -1.77 18.67
N ALA A 212 -9.21 -2.86 19.45
CA ALA A 212 -8.31 -3.01 20.58
C ALA A 212 -6.85 -3.17 20.14
N THR A 213 -5.94 -2.52 20.84
CA THR A 213 -4.49 -2.70 20.74
C THR A 213 -3.88 -2.69 22.13
N VAL A 214 -2.71 -3.28 22.32
CA VAL A 214 -1.95 -3.17 23.57
C VAL A 214 -1.57 -1.72 23.85
N ARG A 215 -1.40 -0.91 22.79
CA ARG A 215 -1.13 0.53 22.89
C ARG A 215 -2.36 1.34 23.36
N GLY A 216 -3.55 0.74 23.43
CA GLY A 216 -4.79 1.39 23.83
C GLY A 216 -5.40 2.34 22.80
N ALA A 217 -4.83 2.46 21.62
CA ALA A 217 -5.33 3.32 20.55
C ALA A 217 -4.95 2.76 19.17
N ALA A 218 -5.73 3.12 18.14
CA ALA A 218 -5.36 2.90 16.76
C ALA A 218 -4.20 3.82 16.36
N ALA A 219 -3.35 3.38 15.46
CA ALA A 219 -2.22 4.16 14.96
C ALA A 219 -2.69 5.39 14.19
N GLN A 220 -1.96 6.49 14.32
CA GLN A 220 -2.06 7.61 13.37
C GLN A 220 -1.45 7.18 12.02
N PRO A 221 -1.93 7.67 10.87
CA PRO A 221 -1.36 7.35 9.56
C PRO A 221 0.16 7.54 9.49
N ASP A 222 0.69 8.58 10.12
CA ASP A 222 2.13 8.85 10.13
C ASP A 222 2.96 7.77 10.83
N GLU A 223 2.44 7.12 11.86
CA GLU A 223 3.15 6.04 12.55
C GLU A 223 3.41 4.85 11.61
N LEU A 224 2.44 4.56 10.74
CA LEU A 224 2.60 3.53 9.73
C LEU A 224 3.48 3.98 8.56
N VAL A 225 3.26 5.20 8.06
CA VAL A 225 4.05 5.76 6.96
C VAL A 225 5.54 5.85 7.33
N ASN A 226 5.88 6.14 8.59
CA ASN A 226 7.26 6.09 9.08
C ASN A 226 7.93 4.72 8.84
N VAL A 227 7.22 3.62 9.14
CA VAL A 227 7.74 2.26 8.92
C VAL A 227 7.87 1.96 7.43
N ILE A 228 6.87 2.34 6.62
CA ILE A 228 6.90 2.17 5.17
C ILE A 228 8.11 2.90 4.57
N LEU A 229 8.31 4.17 4.91
CA LEU A 229 9.44 4.96 4.40
C LEU A 229 10.79 4.39 4.87
N TYR A 230 10.89 3.97 6.14
CA TYR A 230 12.09 3.26 6.61
C TYR A 230 12.40 2.04 5.74
N LEU A 231 11.42 1.18 5.50
CA LEU A 231 11.59 -0.03 4.69
C LEU A 231 11.90 0.26 3.21
N CYS A 232 11.42 1.40 2.70
CA CYS A 232 11.73 1.87 1.35
C CYS A 232 13.10 2.55 1.25
N SER A 233 13.72 2.95 2.35
CA SER A 233 15.01 3.65 2.39
C SER A 233 16.21 2.71 2.33
N ASP A 234 17.38 3.27 2.10
CA ASP A 234 18.65 2.53 2.10
C ASP A 234 19.05 2.05 3.51
N ALA A 235 18.48 2.65 4.58
CA ALA A 235 18.67 2.18 5.96
C ALA A 235 18.12 0.77 6.18
N ALA A 236 17.19 0.31 5.34
CA ALA A 236 16.63 -1.06 5.36
C ALA A 236 17.27 -1.97 4.28
N SER A 237 18.51 -1.69 3.84
CA SER A 237 19.18 -2.38 2.72
C SER A 237 19.25 -3.90 2.86
N PHE A 238 19.25 -4.42 4.08
CA PHE A 238 19.29 -5.89 4.34
C PHE A 238 17.90 -6.48 4.67
N VAL A 239 16.82 -5.71 4.54
CA VAL A 239 15.44 -6.17 4.79
C VAL A 239 14.76 -6.47 3.47
N THR A 240 14.49 -7.75 3.19
CA THR A 240 13.76 -8.22 1.99
C THR A 240 13.07 -9.56 2.26
N GLY A 241 12.03 -9.89 1.49
CA GLY A 241 11.32 -11.18 1.56
C GLY A 241 10.51 -11.37 2.85
N THR A 242 10.21 -10.31 3.59
CA THR A 242 9.56 -10.41 4.90
C THR A 242 8.26 -9.59 4.97
N ASN A 243 7.38 -9.99 5.90
CA ASN A 243 6.22 -9.25 6.32
C ASN A 243 6.48 -8.62 7.69
N VAL A 244 6.39 -7.30 7.77
CA VAL A 244 6.59 -6.53 9.01
C VAL A 244 5.23 -6.14 9.58
N LEU A 245 4.93 -6.64 10.77
CA LEU A 245 3.70 -6.34 11.49
C LEU A 245 3.82 -4.98 12.19
N VAL A 246 2.81 -4.12 12.00
CA VAL A 246 2.74 -2.78 12.60
C VAL A 246 1.32 -2.56 13.12
N ASP A 247 1.00 -3.15 14.27
CA ASP A 247 -0.37 -3.32 14.77
C ASP A 247 -0.62 -2.80 16.19
N GLY A 248 0.38 -2.18 16.82
CA GLY A 248 0.26 -1.72 18.20
C GLY A 248 0.02 -2.84 19.20
N GLY A 249 0.39 -4.08 18.86
CA GLY A 249 0.16 -5.28 19.66
C GLY A 249 -1.25 -5.83 19.56
N HIS A 250 -2.00 -5.50 18.52
CA HIS A 250 -3.37 -6.01 18.30
C HIS A 250 -3.41 -7.55 18.36
N LEU A 251 -2.53 -8.23 17.64
CA LEU A 251 -2.46 -9.70 17.63
C LEU A 251 -1.91 -10.33 18.92
N CYS A 252 -1.43 -9.52 19.86
CA CYS A 252 -1.01 -10.00 21.17
C CYS A 252 -2.17 -10.11 22.18
N ILE A 253 -3.34 -9.52 21.86
CA ILE A 253 -4.50 -9.52 22.76
C ILE A 253 -5.18 -10.88 22.67
N PRO A 254 -5.32 -11.66 23.79
CA PRO A 254 -6.05 -12.91 23.77
C PRO A 254 -7.52 -12.69 23.39
N ALA A 255 -8.08 -13.57 22.58
CA ALA A 255 -9.48 -13.49 22.15
C ALA A 255 -10.48 -13.44 23.33
N ALA A 256 -10.14 -14.00 24.47
CA ALA A 256 -10.92 -13.94 25.70
C ALA A 256 -10.98 -12.53 26.32
N ALA A 257 -9.94 -11.73 26.18
CA ALA A 257 -9.86 -10.39 26.77
C ALA A 257 -10.69 -9.33 26.00
N VAL A 258 -11.12 -9.64 24.79
CA VAL A 258 -11.98 -8.74 23.98
C VAL A 258 -13.44 -8.75 24.44
N LYS A 259 -13.87 -9.82 25.12
CA LYS A 259 -15.28 -9.99 25.56
C LYS A 259 -15.64 -9.28 26.87
N GLU A 260 -14.65 -8.75 27.61
CA GLU A 260 -14.90 -8.11 28.91
C GLU A 260 -15.23 -6.60 28.85
N LYS A 261 -15.42 -6.05 27.65
CA LYS A 261 -15.74 -4.61 27.45
C LYS A 261 -17.11 -4.36 26.80
N GLU A 262 -18.03 -5.34 26.84
CA GLU A 262 -19.43 -5.14 26.47
C GLU A 262 -20.30 -4.80 27.68
#